data_6906f276e8f414a31885f8304cb3e84b
#
_entry.id   6906f276e8f414a31885f8304cb3e84b
#
_cell.length_a   1.000
_cell.length_b   1.000
_cell.length_c   1.000
_cell.angle_alpha   90.00
_cell.angle_beta   90.00
_cell.angle_gamma   90.00
#
_symmetry.space_group_name_H-M   'P 1'
#
loop_
_entity.id
_entity.type
_entity.pdbx_description
1 polymer ?
#
loop_
_entity_poly.entity_id
_entity_poly.type
_entity_poly.pdbx_seq_one_letter_code
_entity_poly.pdbx_strand_id
1 'polypeptide(L)'
;MQRKTGLPEAEIKAKASYDIIAVGFAADEYALDLLKNENEKLNERFPAHYLKEAQRLCSEYPDESIIKSIVSKNHDTSLWPAGEGGVYGTLWWLTAVSSVGMRVFIDEIPVRQETIQLCSFTDVDPYRAASKGFYLIAAPNGKMIESILNESDIPACIIGYAAGDNDKLLIGKEGKQYLTKA
;
A
#
# COMPACT_ATOMS: atom_id res chain seq x y z
N MET A 1 31.00 -0.60 -0.78
CA MET A 1 30.26 0.53 -0.24
C MET A 1 28.78 0.12 -0.22
N GLN A 2 28.30 -0.42 0.89
CA GLN A 2 26.92 -0.92 1.01
C GLN A 2 26.00 0.29 1.20
N ARG A 3 25.05 0.49 0.28
CA ARG A 3 23.95 1.43 0.47
C ARG A 3 23.06 0.86 1.60
N LYS A 4 23.09 1.50 2.76
CA LYS A 4 22.09 1.28 3.81
C LYS A 4 20.75 1.75 3.25
N THR A 5 19.89 0.82 2.85
CA THR A 5 18.47 1.05 2.67
C THR A 5 17.91 1.33 4.06
N GLY A 6 17.71 2.60 4.37
CA GLY A 6 17.22 3.06 5.67
C GLY A 6 15.72 2.84 5.85
N LEU A 7 15.25 1.61 5.71
CA LEU A 7 13.89 1.23 6.12
C LEU A 7 13.94 0.94 7.63
N PRO A 8 13.04 1.52 8.44
CA PRO A 8 13.01 1.26 9.87
C PRO A 8 12.76 -0.24 10.10
N GLU A 9 13.57 -0.86 10.95
CA GLU A 9 13.28 -2.20 11.46
C GLU A 9 11.94 -2.13 12.21
N ALA A 10 10.94 -2.84 11.72
CA ALA A 10 9.72 -3.01 12.50
C ALA A 10 10.07 -3.83 13.76
N GLU A 11 9.91 -3.22 14.92
CA GLU A 11 10.19 -3.87 16.20
C GLU A 11 9.32 -5.10 16.41
N ILE A 12 8.12 -5.12 15.83
CA ILE A 12 7.15 -6.20 15.92
C ILE A 12 7.01 -6.88 14.55
N LYS A 13 7.23 -8.19 14.52
CA LYS A 13 7.08 -9.02 13.32
C LYS A 13 5.67 -9.56 13.21
N ALA A 14 5.17 -9.63 11.97
CA ALA A 14 3.94 -10.35 11.69
C ALA A 14 4.09 -11.84 12.01
N LYS A 15 3.01 -12.47 12.45
CA LYS A 15 2.93 -13.92 12.72
C LYS A 15 1.88 -14.53 11.79
N ALA A 16 1.94 -15.85 11.61
CA ALA A 16 0.90 -16.58 10.89
C ALA A 16 -0.49 -16.25 11.45
N SER A 17 -1.47 -16.14 10.57
CA SER A 17 -2.87 -15.76 10.85
C SER A 17 -3.10 -14.28 11.20
N TYR A 18 -2.07 -13.42 11.14
CA TYR A 18 -2.31 -11.98 11.25
C TYR A 18 -2.97 -11.47 9.98
N ASP A 19 -3.97 -10.63 10.14
CA ASP A 19 -4.56 -9.89 9.02
C ASP A 19 -3.54 -8.86 8.48
N ILE A 20 -3.55 -8.66 7.17
CA ILE A 20 -2.81 -7.61 6.48
C ILE A 20 -3.82 -6.55 6.05
N ILE A 21 -3.66 -5.34 6.60
CA ILE A 21 -4.55 -4.21 6.38
C ILE A 21 -3.81 -3.19 5.52
N ALA A 22 -4.45 -2.75 4.45
CA ALA A 22 -4.03 -1.60 3.65
C ALA A 22 -4.60 -0.32 4.24
N VAL A 23 -3.80 0.74 4.33
CA VAL A 23 -4.20 2.07 4.82
C VAL A 23 -3.79 3.12 3.79
N GLY A 24 -4.73 3.93 3.35
CA GLY A 24 -4.55 4.89 2.26
C GLY A 24 -4.71 4.25 0.88
N PHE A 25 -4.21 4.92 -0.16
CA PHE A 25 -4.34 4.49 -1.55
C PHE A 25 -2.97 4.29 -2.20
N ALA A 26 -2.83 3.18 -2.95
CA ALA A 26 -1.58 2.84 -3.64
C ALA A 26 -1.30 3.79 -4.81
N ALA A 27 -0.01 4.03 -5.10
CA ALA A 27 0.51 4.80 -6.23
C ALA A 27 0.10 6.28 -6.30
N ASP A 28 -0.51 6.86 -5.26
CA ASP A 28 -0.86 8.29 -5.27
C ASP A 28 0.38 9.19 -5.39
N GLU A 29 1.52 8.82 -4.78
CA GLU A 29 2.80 9.53 -4.95
C GLU A 29 3.24 9.56 -6.41
N TYR A 30 3.22 8.41 -7.08
CA TYR A 30 3.55 8.30 -8.49
C TYR A 30 2.62 9.15 -9.36
N ALA A 31 1.32 9.10 -9.11
CA ALA A 31 0.33 9.89 -9.83
C ALA A 31 0.58 11.40 -9.68
N LEU A 32 0.90 11.87 -8.47
CA LEU A 32 1.25 13.27 -8.21
C LEU A 32 2.53 13.71 -8.94
N ASP A 33 3.54 12.88 -8.95
CA ASP A 33 4.79 13.19 -9.66
C ASP A 33 4.58 13.22 -11.17
N LEU A 34 3.77 12.32 -11.71
CA LEU A 34 3.39 12.34 -13.12
C LEU A 34 2.63 13.62 -13.48
N LEU A 35 1.65 14.02 -12.67
CA LEU A 35 0.86 15.24 -12.86
C LEU A 35 1.71 16.51 -12.85
N LYS A 36 2.82 16.53 -12.09
CA LYS A 36 3.76 17.65 -12.06
C LYS A 36 4.70 17.69 -13.26
N ASN A 37 5.17 16.53 -13.72
CA ASN A 37 6.27 16.42 -14.67
C ASN A 37 5.82 16.26 -16.15
N GLU A 38 4.66 15.66 -16.39
CA GLU A 38 4.17 15.31 -17.75
C GLU A 38 2.89 16.09 -18.12
N ASN A 39 2.72 17.31 -17.61
CA ASN A 39 1.47 18.06 -17.71
C ASN A 39 1.01 18.30 -19.16
N GLU A 40 1.91 18.57 -20.11
CA GLU A 40 1.55 18.81 -21.53
C GLU A 40 0.91 17.56 -22.15
N LYS A 41 1.55 16.41 -22.06
CA LYS A 41 1.04 15.15 -22.61
C LYS A 41 -0.26 14.71 -21.94
N LEU A 42 -0.40 14.95 -20.63
CA LEU A 42 -1.62 14.64 -19.89
C LEU A 42 -2.79 15.51 -20.34
N ASN A 43 -2.55 16.81 -20.62
CA ASN A 43 -3.59 17.72 -21.11
C ASN A 43 -4.08 17.36 -22.53
N GLU A 44 -3.30 16.67 -23.32
CA GLU A 44 -3.74 16.14 -24.63
C GLU A 44 -4.72 14.96 -24.47
N ARG A 45 -4.60 14.21 -23.39
CA ARG A 45 -5.37 12.98 -23.17
C ARG A 45 -6.54 13.14 -22.20
N PHE A 46 -6.39 14.00 -21.19
CA PHE A 46 -7.35 14.16 -20.11
C PHE A 46 -7.84 15.61 -20.00
N PRO A 47 -9.14 15.82 -19.71
CA PRO A 47 -9.66 17.17 -19.48
C PRO A 47 -9.00 17.84 -18.26
N ALA A 48 -8.79 19.16 -18.33
CA ALA A 48 -8.11 19.91 -17.26
C ALA A 48 -8.79 19.80 -15.88
N HIS A 49 -10.12 19.74 -15.85
CA HIS A 49 -10.85 19.55 -14.58
C HIS A 49 -10.60 18.19 -13.95
N TYR A 50 -10.45 17.13 -14.77
CA TYR A 50 -10.10 15.79 -14.32
C TYR A 50 -8.70 15.76 -13.70
N LEU A 51 -7.70 16.36 -14.35
CA LEU A 51 -6.33 16.43 -13.84
C LEU A 51 -6.23 17.20 -12.51
N LYS A 52 -7.01 18.29 -12.36
CA LYS A 52 -7.11 19.03 -11.10
C LYS A 52 -7.72 18.19 -9.98
N GLU A 53 -8.76 17.44 -10.28
CA GLU A 53 -9.41 16.56 -9.29
C GLU A 53 -8.48 15.40 -8.91
N ALA A 54 -7.80 14.79 -9.88
CA ALA A 54 -6.78 13.77 -9.63
C ALA A 54 -5.67 14.31 -8.70
N GLN A 55 -5.16 15.53 -8.97
CA GLN A 55 -4.14 16.16 -8.13
C GLN A 55 -4.64 16.39 -6.70
N ARG A 56 -5.89 16.85 -6.53
CA ARG A 56 -6.49 17.06 -5.22
C ARG A 56 -6.59 15.74 -4.45
N LEU A 57 -7.20 14.72 -5.06
CA LEU A 57 -7.42 13.42 -4.44
C LEU A 57 -6.12 12.71 -4.07
N CYS A 58 -5.15 12.65 -4.98
CA CYS A 58 -3.87 11.98 -4.73
C CYS A 58 -2.99 12.73 -3.70
N SER A 59 -3.30 14.00 -3.37
CA SER A 59 -2.59 14.73 -2.30
C SER A 59 -3.21 14.52 -0.91
N GLU A 60 -4.32 13.82 -0.79
CA GLU A 60 -4.98 13.51 0.48
C GLU A 60 -4.34 12.29 1.15
N TYR A 61 -3.23 12.51 1.85
CA TYR A 61 -2.57 11.47 2.63
C TYR A 61 -3.23 11.29 4.01
N PRO A 62 -3.34 10.05 4.50
CA PRO A 62 -3.80 9.82 5.86
C PRO A 62 -2.83 10.40 6.89
N ASP A 63 -3.35 10.81 8.05
CA ASP A 63 -2.52 11.34 9.14
C ASP A 63 -1.70 10.21 9.79
N GLU A 64 -0.39 10.22 9.52
CA GLU A 64 0.55 9.23 10.04
C GLU A 64 0.61 9.21 11.57
N SER A 65 0.39 10.34 12.24
CA SER A 65 0.43 10.43 13.69
C SER A 65 -0.74 9.66 14.34
N ILE A 66 -1.91 9.73 13.72
CA ILE A 66 -3.09 8.97 14.15
C ILE A 66 -2.85 7.47 13.92
N ILE A 67 -2.35 7.09 12.75
CA ILE A 67 -2.02 5.68 12.44
C ILE A 67 -1.04 5.12 13.46
N LYS A 68 0.07 5.81 13.73
CA LYS A 68 1.06 5.41 14.73
C LYS A 68 0.48 5.30 16.13
N SER A 69 -0.40 6.22 16.51
CA SER A 69 -1.08 6.18 17.80
C SER A 69 -1.98 4.95 17.94
N ILE A 70 -2.73 4.59 16.89
CA ILE A 70 -3.60 3.40 16.87
C ILE A 70 -2.73 2.14 16.97
N VAL A 71 -1.69 2.03 16.16
CA VAL A 71 -0.78 0.87 16.16
C VAL A 71 -0.11 0.69 17.52
N SER A 72 0.41 1.76 18.14
CA SER A 72 1.11 1.70 19.43
C SER A 72 0.23 1.29 20.60
N LYS A 73 -1.07 1.54 20.52
CA LYS A 73 -2.05 1.13 21.55
C LYS A 73 -2.51 -0.33 21.42
N ASN A 74 -2.20 -0.97 20.30
CA ASN A 74 -2.62 -2.34 20.01
C ASN A 74 -1.41 -3.27 20.02
N HIS A 75 -1.39 -4.19 20.99
CA HIS A 75 -0.30 -5.16 21.12
C HIS A 75 -0.19 -6.07 19.90
N ASP A 76 1.03 -6.50 19.61
CA ASP A 76 1.35 -7.40 18.49
C ASP A 76 0.96 -6.84 17.08
N THR A 77 0.83 -5.53 16.97
CA THR A 77 0.51 -4.84 15.71
C THR A 77 1.75 -4.16 15.16
N SER A 78 2.02 -4.31 13.87
CA SER A 78 3.17 -3.71 13.19
C SER A 78 2.76 -2.82 12.02
N LEU A 79 3.51 -1.74 11.81
CA LEU A 79 3.29 -0.74 10.77
C LEU A 79 4.44 -0.77 9.76
N TRP A 80 4.07 -0.82 8.47
CA TRP A 80 4.99 -0.95 7.35
C TRP A 80 4.68 0.15 6.31
N PRO A 81 5.42 1.27 6.30
CA PRO A 81 5.22 2.33 5.32
C PRO A 81 5.66 1.87 3.93
N ALA A 82 4.88 2.20 2.92
CA ALA A 82 5.28 1.99 1.54
C ALA A 82 6.20 3.11 1.04
N GLY A 83 6.99 2.81 0.02
CA GLY A 83 7.93 3.73 -0.61
C GLY A 83 8.08 3.44 -2.10
N GLU A 84 9.30 3.61 -2.63
CA GLU A 84 9.60 3.47 -4.07
C GLU A 84 9.20 2.12 -4.68
N GLY A 85 9.25 1.03 -3.90
CA GLY A 85 8.84 -0.31 -4.35
C GLY A 85 7.33 -0.57 -4.32
N GLY A 86 6.54 0.43 -3.92
CA GLY A 86 5.08 0.35 -3.84
C GLY A 86 4.57 -0.69 -2.84
N VAL A 87 3.33 -1.10 -3.05
CA VAL A 87 2.66 -2.09 -2.20
C VAL A 87 3.37 -3.45 -2.25
N TYR A 88 3.75 -3.90 -3.45
CA TYR A 88 4.40 -5.21 -3.61
C TYR A 88 5.78 -5.25 -2.96
N GLY A 89 6.55 -4.17 -3.03
CA GLY A 89 7.82 -4.06 -2.32
C GLY A 89 7.65 -4.13 -0.80
N THR A 90 6.61 -3.48 -0.28
CA THR A 90 6.29 -3.47 1.14
C THR A 90 5.81 -4.84 1.64
N LEU A 91 4.94 -5.52 0.87
CA LEU A 91 4.49 -6.90 1.15
C LEU A 91 5.67 -7.89 1.15
N TRP A 92 6.58 -7.74 0.18
CA TRP A 92 7.79 -8.55 0.14
C TRP A 92 8.64 -8.36 1.39
N TRP A 93 8.86 -7.11 1.78
CA TRP A 93 9.67 -6.77 2.95
C TRP A 93 9.02 -7.25 4.24
N LEU A 94 7.71 -7.00 4.45
CA LEU A 94 6.95 -7.48 5.60
C LEU A 94 7.12 -9.00 5.78
N THR A 95 6.91 -9.78 4.72
CA THR A 95 6.97 -11.24 4.77
C THR A 95 8.40 -11.75 4.96
N ALA A 96 9.40 -11.10 4.34
CA ALA A 96 10.81 -11.47 4.46
C ALA A 96 11.34 -11.24 5.88
N VAL A 97 11.06 -10.07 6.48
CA VAL A 97 11.49 -9.74 7.85
C VAL A 97 10.78 -10.59 8.89
N SER A 98 9.50 -10.89 8.65
CA SER A 98 8.68 -11.67 9.58
C SER A 98 8.87 -13.19 9.42
N SER A 99 9.53 -13.64 8.33
CA SER A 99 9.69 -15.07 7.99
C SER A 99 8.35 -15.82 7.90
N VAL A 100 7.37 -15.19 7.24
CA VAL A 100 6.03 -15.74 6.98
C VAL A 100 5.70 -15.70 5.50
N GLY A 101 4.78 -16.54 5.08
CA GLY A 101 4.11 -16.41 3.79
C GLY A 101 2.96 -15.41 3.87
N MET A 102 2.23 -15.26 2.76
CA MET A 102 1.01 -14.43 2.71
C MET A 102 0.02 -14.93 1.68
N ARG A 103 -1.22 -14.51 1.87
CA ARG A 103 -2.32 -14.60 0.90
C ARG A 103 -2.93 -13.21 0.81
N VAL A 104 -2.72 -12.52 -0.31
CA VAL A 104 -3.21 -11.16 -0.53
C VAL A 104 -4.13 -11.15 -1.73
N PHE A 105 -5.31 -10.57 -1.55
CA PHE A 105 -6.32 -10.39 -2.59
C PHE A 105 -6.05 -9.07 -3.31
N ILE A 106 -5.63 -9.15 -4.58
CA ILE A 106 -5.21 -7.99 -5.36
C ILE A 106 -6.35 -6.98 -5.52
N ASP A 107 -7.57 -7.49 -5.75
CA ASP A 107 -8.75 -6.67 -5.97
C ASP A 107 -9.18 -5.87 -4.72
N GLU A 108 -8.68 -6.25 -3.53
CA GLU A 108 -8.92 -5.54 -2.27
C GLU A 108 -7.89 -4.44 -1.99
N ILE A 109 -6.78 -4.37 -2.75
CA ILE A 109 -5.80 -3.30 -2.56
C ILE A 109 -6.38 -1.99 -3.09
N PRO A 110 -6.55 -0.95 -2.22
CA PRO A 110 -7.19 0.28 -2.63
C PRO A 110 -6.27 1.10 -3.55
N VAL A 111 -6.78 1.41 -4.73
CA VAL A 111 -6.17 2.31 -5.71
C VAL A 111 -7.24 3.25 -6.22
N ARG A 112 -6.98 4.55 -6.29
CA ARG A 112 -7.94 5.51 -6.84
C ARG A 112 -8.13 5.30 -8.34
N GLN A 113 -9.34 5.54 -8.83
CA GLN A 113 -9.63 5.42 -10.26
C GLN A 113 -8.74 6.34 -11.11
N GLU A 114 -8.49 7.55 -10.63
CA GLU A 114 -7.62 8.54 -11.26
C GLU A 114 -6.17 8.01 -11.34
N THR A 115 -5.68 7.42 -10.26
CA THR A 115 -4.34 6.81 -10.21
C THR A 115 -4.23 5.64 -11.17
N ILE A 116 -5.24 4.76 -11.26
CA ILE A 116 -5.27 3.65 -12.23
C ILE A 116 -5.16 4.18 -13.66
N GLN A 117 -5.93 5.22 -14.01
CA GLN A 117 -5.90 5.80 -15.36
C GLN A 117 -4.56 6.46 -15.70
N LEU A 118 -3.94 7.16 -14.73
CA LEU A 118 -2.62 7.78 -14.90
C LEU A 118 -1.52 6.72 -15.04
N CYS A 119 -1.55 5.66 -14.23
CA CYS A 119 -0.63 4.52 -14.35
C CYS A 119 -0.79 3.80 -15.69
N SER A 120 -2.04 3.58 -16.14
CA SER A 120 -2.33 2.99 -17.44
C SER A 120 -1.82 3.84 -18.62
N PHE A 121 -1.85 5.17 -18.49
CA PHE A 121 -1.31 6.09 -19.52
C PHE A 121 0.20 5.91 -19.71
N THR A 122 0.92 5.54 -18.67
CA THR A 122 2.39 5.37 -18.68
C THR A 122 2.84 3.91 -18.72
N ASP A 123 1.90 2.96 -18.80
CA ASP A 123 2.16 1.52 -18.74
C ASP A 123 2.90 1.09 -17.45
N VAL A 124 2.53 1.68 -16.32
CA VAL A 124 3.10 1.40 -15.00
C VAL A 124 2.12 0.59 -14.14
N ASP A 125 2.61 -0.46 -13.49
CA ASP A 125 1.84 -1.23 -12.51
C ASP A 125 1.65 -0.41 -11.22
N PRO A 126 0.40 -0.03 -10.86
CA PRO A 126 0.14 0.79 -9.67
C PRO A 126 0.58 0.12 -8.36
N TYR A 127 0.64 -1.19 -8.31
CA TYR A 127 1.06 -1.91 -7.10
C TYR A 127 2.58 -1.90 -6.89
N ARG A 128 3.35 -1.57 -7.93
CA ARG A 128 4.81 -1.42 -7.89
C ARG A 128 5.28 0.02 -7.89
N ALA A 129 4.38 0.95 -8.19
CA ALA A 129 4.67 2.37 -8.26
C ALA A 129 4.84 2.99 -6.86
N ALA A 130 5.64 4.06 -6.77
CA ALA A 130 5.89 4.78 -5.52
C ALA A 130 4.59 5.17 -4.80
N SER A 131 4.50 4.86 -3.52
CA SER A 131 3.26 4.87 -2.75
C SER A 131 3.43 5.51 -1.36
N LYS A 132 4.11 6.65 -1.26
CA LYS A 132 4.16 7.42 -0.01
C LYS A 132 2.73 7.76 0.45
N GLY A 133 2.50 7.64 1.77
CA GLY A 133 1.17 7.83 2.35
C GLY A 133 0.30 6.56 2.34
N PHE A 134 0.80 5.48 1.75
CA PHE A 134 0.22 4.15 1.87
C PHE A 134 0.98 3.33 2.93
N TYR A 135 0.25 2.59 3.75
CA TYR A 135 0.83 1.76 4.80
C TYR A 135 0.22 0.37 4.79
N LEU A 136 1.00 -0.63 5.21
CA LEU A 136 0.48 -1.91 5.61
C LEU A 136 0.53 -2.05 7.13
N ILE A 137 -0.51 -2.63 7.70
CA ILE A 137 -0.56 -3.01 9.11
C ILE A 137 -0.74 -4.52 9.17
N ALA A 138 0.08 -5.20 9.99
CA ALA A 138 -0.14 -6.60 10.32
C ALA A 138 -0.59 -6.72 11.77
N ALA A 139 -1.74 -7.35 12.01
CA ALA A 139 -2.37 -7.43 13.32
C ALA A 139 -3.15 -8.73 13.53
N PRO A 140 -3.20 -9.27 14.78
CA PRO A 140 -3.99 -10.46 15.07
C PRO A 140 -5.50 -10.22 15.09
N ASN A 141 -5.92 -8.95 15.15
CA ASN A 141 -7.30 -8.48 15.27
C ASN A 141 -7.63 -7.41 14.22
N GLY A 142 -7.31 -7.70 12.95
CA GLY A 142 -7.41 -6.77 11.83
C GLY A 142 -8.75 -6.06 11.69
N LYS A 143 -9.87 -6.75 11.91
CA LYS A 143 -11.22 -6.17 11.88
C LYS A 143 -11.40 -5.01 12.86
N MET A 144 -10.85 -5.12 14.06
CA MET A 144 -10.92 -4.05 15.06
C MET A 144 -10.07 -2.86 14.62
N ILE A 145 -8.86 -3.10 14.13
CA ILE A 145 -7.96 -2.04 13.65
C ILE A 145 -8.56 -1.32 12.45
N GLU A 146 -9.09 -2.06 11.46
CA GLU A 146 -9.81 -1.52 10.31
C GLU A 146 -10.96 -0.60 10.74
N SER A 147 -11.79 -1.03 11.69
CA SER A 147 -12.91 -0.22 12.21
C SER A 147 -12.42 1.07 12.87
N ILE A 148 -11.43 1.00 13.75
CA ILE A 148 -10.87 2.19 14.43
C ILE A 148 -10.28 3.19 13.43
N LEU A 149 -9.58 2.72 12.40
CA LEU A 149 -9.02 3.59 11.36
C LEU A 149 -10.12 4.28 10.58
N ASN A 150 -11.13 3.53 10.10
CA ASN A 150 -12.25 4.09 9.35
C ASN A 150 -13.11 5.04 10.18
N GLU A 151 -13.31 4.79 11.47
CA GLU A 151 -13.98 5.72 12.40
C GLU A 151 -13.17 7.01 12.65
N SER A 152 -11.87 6.98 12.35
CA SER A 152 -10.97 8.13 12.41
C SER A 152 -10.78 8.84 11.05
N ASP A 153 -11.66 8.60 10.08
CA ASP A 153 -11.60 9.11 8.71
C ASP A 153 -10.31 8.70 7.94
N ILE A 154 -9.71 7.58 8.34
CA ILE A 154 -8.54 7.00 7.67
C ILE A 154 -8.98 5.77 6.87
N PRO A 155 -8.94 5.83 5.52
CA PRO A 155 -9.34 4.70 4.69
C PRO A 155 -8.47 3.47 4.96
N ALA A 156 -9.09 2.39 5.39
CA ALA A 156 -8.42 1.13 5.66
C ALA A 156 -9.28 -0.06 5.28
N CYS A 157 -8.66 -1.13 4.78
CA CYS A 157 -9.32 -2.39 4.48
C CYS A 157 -8.37 -3.57 4.66
N ILE A 158 -8.91 -4.72 5.08
CA ILE A 158 -8.17 -5.99 5.11
C ILE A 158 -7.99 -6.48 3.67
N ILE A 159 -6.74 -6.66 3.25
CA ILE A 159 -6.39 -7.13 1.90
C ILE A 159 -5.91 -8.58 1.88
N GLY A 160 -5.74 -9.21 3.03
CA GLY A 160 -5.25 -10.58 3.12
C GLY A 160 -4.76 -10.94 4.51
N TYR A 161 -3.92 -11.96 4.58
CA TYR A 161 -3.38 -12.45 5.83
C TYR A 161 -1.99 -13.07 5.68
N ALA A 162 -1.23 -13.09 6.78
CA ALA A 162 0.04 -13.78 6.89
C ALA A 162 -0.18 -15.30 7.03
N ALA A 163 0.59 -16.10 6.30
CA ALA A 163 0.49 -17.56 6.27
C ALA A 163 1.65 -18.23 7.00
N GLY A 164 1.42 -19.41 7.53
CA GLY A 164 2.44 -20.17 8.28
C GLY A 164 3.47 -20.90 7.40
N ASP A 165 3.37 -20.75 6.08
CA ASP A 165 4.34 -21.23 5.09
C ASP A 165 5.25 -20.08 4.61
N ASN A 166 6.01 -20.30 3.54
CA ASN A 166 6.87 -19.27 2.94
C ASN A 166 6.32 -18.70 1.62
N ASP A 167 5.13 -19.14 1.20
CA ASP A 167 4.54 -18.77 -0.07
C ASP A 167 3.96 -17.36 -0.03
N LYS A 168 4.41 -16.50 -0.94
CA LYS A 168 3.92 -15.14 -1.11
C LYS A 168 2.95 -15.08 -2.27
N LEU A 169 1.67 -15.41 -2.01
CA LEU A 169 0.65 -15.51 -3.03
C LEU A 169 -0.19 -14.24 -3.14
N LEU A 170 -0.29 -13.76 -4.37
CA LEU A 170 -1.26 -12.76 -4.81
C LEU A 170 -2.42 -13.48 -5.48
N ILE A 171 -3.64 -13.17 -5.07
CA ILE A 171 -4.88 -13.83 -5.52
C ILE A 171 -5.75 -12.76 -6.19
N GLY A 172 -6.02 -12.94 -7.48
CA GLY A 172 -6.89 -12.06 -8.27
C GLY A 172 -7.91 -12.87 -9.04
N LYS A 173 -8.73 -12.19 -9.84
CA LYS A 173 -9.75 -12.83 -10.69
C LYS A 173 -9.19 -13.81 -11.71
N GLU A 174 -7.97 -13.57 -12.18
CA GLU A 174 -7.29 -14.42 -13.17
C GLU A 174 -6.57 -15.63 -12.54
N GLY A 175 -6.59 -15.73 -11.20
CA GLY A 175 -5.97 -16.84 -10.48
C GLY A 175 -4.97 -16.40 -9.43
N LYS A 176 -4.01 -17.30 -9.16
CA LYS A 176 -2.97 -17.10 -8.15
C LYS A 176 -1.61 -16.90 -8.83
N GLN A 177 -0.84 -15.96 -8.34
CA GLN A 177 0.53 -15.74 -8.78
C GLN A 177 1.46 -15.54 -7.57
N TYR A 178 2.74 -15.88 -7.72
CA TYR A 178 3.73 -15.61 -6.70
C TYR A 178 4.21 -14.17 -6.79
N LEU A 179 4.29 -13.49 -5.64
CA LEU A 179 4.94 -12.20 -5.58
C LEU A 179 6.44 -12.39 -5.80
N THR A 180 6.98 -11.74 -6.81
CA THR A 180 8.41 -11.69 -7.08
C THR A 180 9.04 -10.46 -6.43
N LYS A 181 10.31 -10.59 -6.00
CA LYS A 181 11.06 -9.45 -5.52
C LYS A 181 11.13 -8.37 -6.61
N ALA A 182 10.82 -7.13 -6.24
CA ALA A 182 10.97 -5.97 -7.12
C ALA A 182 12.46 -5.67 -7.35
#